data_1c58047530ff90d7452fef2d3b3f30f1
#
_entry.id   1c58047530ff90d7452fef2d3b3f30f1
#
_cell.length_a   1.000
_cell.length_b   1.000
_cell.length_c   1.000
_cell.angle_alpha   90.00
_cell.angle_beta   90.00
_cell.angle_gamma   90.00
#
_symmetry.space_group_name_H-M   'P 1'
#
loop_
_entity.id
_entity.type
_entity.pdbx_description
1 polymer ?
#
loop_
_entity_poly.entity_id
_entity_poly.type
_entity_poly.pdbx_seq_one_letter_code
_entity_poly.pdbx_strand_id
1 'polypeptide(L)'
;NYDNIHNIQILKNLLPSFAAFPGTFEVHYYYSARNRFKQQATAFPYYVITNTHVILLSPTYETALILSDKAIHEYYLHNYEQLLARSNILTSGAQTPLDLLNVLNGVDPALNYPICLNIQPTIEKYLTPEMIDKYMLESPYKDVIRAKLLERIGQLTKESHTILFTLEGLKLFTAEGKNVNFPDTLAARFDIEDRIYILRKFIEANQNDTDYHFLLLDPSKIHTSLNISIAFTPPSMTFLMLVRNDGNSMILPLEEHTLCSSIMDFIQTLPEYGYVCSVEQTNRFLQEEIKQLKKQL
;
A
#
# COMPACT_ATOMS: atom_id res chain seq x y z
N ASN A 1 11.53 -20.84 10.52
CA ASN A 1 12.25 -19.60 10.24
C ASN A 1 11.81 -19.10 8.87
N TYR A 2 10.98 -18.09 8.84
CA TYR A 2 10.61 -17.41 7.62
C TYR A 2 11.79 -16.52 7.23
N ASP A 3 12.15 -16.54 5.95
CA ASP A 3 13.17 -15.62 5.42
C ASP A 3 12.49 -14.30 5.09
N ASN A 4 12.31 -13.44 6.10
CA ASN A 4 11.66 -12.15 5.97
C ASN A 4 12.34 -11.27 4.91
N ILE A 5 13.67 -11.35 4.79
CA ILE A 5 14.43 -10.60 3.79
C ILE A 5 14.07 -11.06 2.38
N HIS A 6 13.96 -12.38 2.18
CA HIS A 6 13.57 -12.95 0.89
C HIS A 6 12.15 -12.53 0.48
N ASN A 7 11.21 -12.57 1.42
CA ASN A 7 9.82 -12.14 1.18
C ASN A 7 9.74 -10.65 0.79
N ILE A 8 10.47 -9.78 1.48
CA ILE A 8 10.54 -8.35 1.15
C ILE A 8 11.19 -8.13 -0.22
N GLN A 9 12.22 -8.91 -0.58
CA GLN A 9 12.84 -8.84 -1.91
C GLN A 9 11.88 -9.27 -3.02
N ILE A 10 11.07 -10.32 -2.79
CA ILE A 10 10.02 -10.73 -3.74
C ILE A 10 9.06 -9.57 -3.98
N LEU A 11 8.54 -8.99 -2.91
CA LEU A 11 7.62 -7.85 -3.01
C LEU A 11 8.26 -6.68 -3.78
N LYS A 12 9.48 -6.30 -3.42
CA LYS A 12 10.24 -5.24 -4.11
C LYS A 12 10.33 -5.47 -5.62
N ASN A 13 10.52 -6.71 -6.05
CA ASN A 13 10.63 -7.07 -7.47
C ASN A 13 9.28 -7.06 -8.19
N LEU A 14 8.18 -7.31 -7.49
CA LEU A 14 6.83 -7.34 -8.05
C LEU A 14 6.19 -5.94 -8.16
N LEU A 15 6.49 -5.05 -7.24
CA LEU A 15 5.89 -3.71 -7.18
C LEU A 15 5.99 -2.91 -8.49
N PRO A 16 7.13 -2.88 -9.22
CA PRO A 16 7.21 -2.18 -10.50
C PRO A 16 6.25 -2.73 -11.56
N SER A 17 6.02 -4.06 -11.57
CA SER A 17 5.10 -4.69 -12.52
C SER A 17 3.64 -4.35 -12.23
N PHE A 18 3.25 -4.31 -10.96
CA PHE A 18 1.92 -3.82 -10.57
C PHE A 18 1.70 -2.36 -10.97
N ALA A 19 2.70 -1.51 -10.77
CA ALA A 19 2.62 -0.10 -11.16
C ALA A 19 2.55 0.10 -12.68
N ALA A 20 3.27 -0.72 -13.45
CA ALA A 20 3.33 -0.61 -14.91
C ALA A 20 2.09 -1.19 -15.61
N PHE A 21 1.48 -2.24 -15.05
CA PHE A 21 0.39 -3.00 -15.67
C PHE A 21 -0.83 -3.10 -14.74
N PRO A 22 -1.44 -1.98 -14.36
CA PRO A 22 -2.55 -1.97 -13.42
C PRO A 22 -3.74 -2.78 -13.96
N GLY A 23 -4.20 -3.77 -13.17
CA GLY A 23 -5.36 -4.61 -13.45
C GLY A 23 -5.23 -5.66 -14.53
N THR A 24 -4.08 -5.73 -15.16
CA THR A 24 -3.77 -6.78 -16.13
C THR A 24 -2.64 -7.69 -15.67
N PHE A 25 -1.96 -7.33 -14.60
CA PHE A 25 -0.87 -8.10 -14.01
C PHE A 25 -1.38 -8.81 -12.76
N GLU A 26 -1.43 -10.13 -12.81
CA GLU A 26 -1.78 -11.00 -11.69
C GLU A 26 -0.57 -11.80 -11.25
N VAL A 27 -0.41 -11.98 -9.96
CA VAL A 27 0.63 -12.83 -9.38
C VAL A 27 -0.01 -13.97 -8.63
N HIS A 28 0.41 -15.17 -8.97
CA HIS A 28 -0.03 -16.39 -8.32
C HIS A 28 1.12 -17.04 -7.56
N TYR A 29 0.82 -17.64 -6.43
CA TYR A 29 1.78 -18.38 -5.62
C TYR A 29 1.23 -19.74 -5.19
N TYR A 30 2.11 -20.68 -4.89
CA TYR A 30 1.76 -21.97 -4.31
C TYR A 30 2.85 -22.43 -3.35
N TYR A 31 2.43 -23.19 -2.34
CA TYR A 31 3.37 -23.82 -1.42
C TYR A 31 3.77 -25.19 -1.95
N SER A 32 5.07 -25.42 -2.14
CA SER A 32 5.60 -26.75 -2.42
C SER A 32 6.15 -27.39 -1.14
N ALA A 33 5.81 -28.65 -0.87
CA ALA A 33 6.48 -29.38 0.20
C ALA A 33 7.97 -29.52 -0.15
N ARG A 34 8.85 -29.01 0.72
CA ARG A 34 10.31 -28.88 0.55
C ARG A 34 11.04 -30.14 0.02
N ASN A 35 10.45 -31.31 0.08
CA ASN A 35 11.07 -32.57 -0.29
C ASN A 35 10.71 -33.11 -1.69
N ARG A 36 9.83 -32.47 -2.44
CA ARG A 36 9.40 -32.98 -3.75
C ARG A 36 10.02 -32.32 -4.97
N PHE A 37 10.61 -31.14 -4.79
CA PHE A 37 11.39 -30.47 -5.82
C PHE A 37 12.82 -30.22 -5.34
N LYS A 38 13.62 -31.28 -5.26
CA LYS A 38 14.96 -31.11 -5.78
C LYS A 38 14.72 -30.66 -7.20
N GLN A 39 14.86 -29.36 -7.45
CA GLN A 39 14.91 -28.84 -8.81
C GLN A 39 15.88 -29.75 -9.55
N GLN A 40 15.36 -30.62 -10.37
CA GLN A 40 16.19 -31.23 -11.40
C GLN A 40 16.80 -30.02 -12.08
N ALA A 41 18.11 -29.95 -12.09
CA ALA A 41 18.83 -28.82 -12.70
C ALA A 41 18.43 -28.78 -14.18
N THR A 42 17.36 -28.09 -14.47
CA THR A 42 16.88 -27.88 -15.83
C THR A 42 17.68 -26.73 -16.40
N ALA A 43 18.20 -26.89 -17.60
CA ALA A 43 18.94 -25.83 -18.29
C ALA A 43 18.10 -24.55 -18.45
N PHE A 44 16.76 -24.70 -18.47
CA PHE A 44 15.79 -23.61 -18.65
C PHE A 44 14.67 -23.73 -17.60
N PRO A 45 14.89 -23.20 -16.39
CA PRO A 45 13.91 -23.32 -15.29
C PRO A 45 12.73 -22.35 -15.43
N TYR A 46 12.85 -21.33 -16.28
CA TYR A 46 11.82 -20.32 -16.49
C TYR A 46 11.26 -20.40 -17.91
N TYR A 47 9.99 -20.07 -18.05
CA TYR A 47 9.36 -19.96 -19.37
C TYR A 47 8.33 -18.85 -19.43
N VAL A 48 8.15 -18.32 -20.62
CA VAL A 48 7.10 -17.35 -20.98
C VAL A 48 6.26 -17.98 -22.08
N ILE A 49 4.95 -17.99 -21.92
CA ILE A 49 4.02 -18.43 -22.93
C ILE A 49 3.36 -17.19 -23.53
N THR A 50 3.45 -17.07 -24.85
CA THR A 50 2.72 -16.06 -25.63
C THR A 50 1.59 -16.76 -26.40
N ASN A 51 0.84 -16.03 -27.19
CA ASN A 51 -0.23 -16.63 -28.01
C ASN A 51 0.27 -17.68 -29.03
N THR A 52 1.56 -17.64 -29.41
CA THR A 52 2.12 -18.46 -30.50
C THR A 52 3.45 -19.12 -30.18
N HIS A 53 4.12 -18.73 -29.11
CA HIS A 53 5.47 -19.20 -28.79
C HIS A 53 5.61 -19.55 -27.32
N VAL A 54 6.54 -20.45 -27.03
CA VAL A 54 7.10 -20.67 -25.70
C VAL A 54 8.55 -20.20 -25.71
N ILE A 55 8.88 -19.34 -24.77
CA ILE A 55 10.24 -18.81 -24.57
C ILE A 55 10.78 -19.44 -23.31
N LEU A 56 11.80 -20.27 -23.43
CA LEU A 56 12.51 -20.87 -22.30
C LEU A 56 13.71 -20.01 -21.94
N LEU A 57 13.91 -19.73 -20.64
CA LEU A 57 14.96 -18.85 -20.17
C LEU A 57 15.95 -19.58 -19.24
N SER A 58 17.25 -19.35 -19.46
CA SER A 58 18.29 -19.85 -18.56
C SER A 58 18.19 -19.22 -17.16
N PRO A 59 18.81 -19.80 -16.11
CA PRO A 59 18.79 -19.25 -14.75
C PRO A 59 19.34 -17.83 -14.66
N THR A 60 20.28 -17.45 -15.52
CA THR A 60 20.89 -16.10 -15.58
C THR A 60 20.18 -15.15 -16.54
N TYR A 61 19.15 -15.61 -17.25
CA TYR A 61 18.45 -14.87 -18.31
C TYR A 61 19.31 -14.45 -19.52
N GLU A 62 20.54 -14.98 -19.63
CA GLU A 62 21.46 -14.64 -20.72
C GLU A 62 21.19 -15.45 -21.99
N THR A 63 20.48 -16.58 -21.86
CA THR A 63 20.17 -17.46 -22.97
C THR A 63 18.65 -17.73 -23.00
N ALA A 64 18.07 -17.59 -24.17
CA ALA A 64 16.67 -17.91 -24.44
C ALA A 64 16.55 -18.88 -25.62
N LEU A 65 15.60 -19.83 -25.51
CA LEU A 65 15.21 -20.71 -26.58
C LEU A 65 13.75 -20.41 -26.95
N ILE A 66 13.49 -20.03 -28.19
CA ILE A 66 12.15 -19.71 -28.68
C ILE A 66 11.62 -20.90 -29.47
N LEU A 67 10.48 -21.41 -29.08
CA LEU A 67 9.82 -22.58 -29.65
C LEU A 67 8.47 -22.17 -30.24
N SER A 68 8.23 -22.49 -31.50
CA SER A 68 6.99 -22.19 -32.20
C SER A 68 6.19 -23.44 -32.59
N ASP A 69 6.62 -24.61 -32.16
CA ASP A 69 5.90 -25.86 -32.40
C ASP A 69 4.59 -25.89 -31.62
N LYS A 70 3.49 -26.21 -32.28
CA LYS A 70 2.15 -26.21 -31.70
C LYS A 70 2.00 -27.23 -30.57
N ALA A 71 2.55 -28.43 -30.73
CA ALA A 71 2.43 -29.46 -29.67
C ALA A 71 3.22 -29.09 -28.42
N ILE A 72 4.38 -28.46 -28.59
CA ILE A 72 5.16 -27.93 -27.46
C ILE A 72 4.40 -26.79 -26.79
N HIS A 73 3.82 -25.87 -27.56
CA HIS A 73 3.02 -24.79 -27.01
C HIS A 73 1.84 -25.29 -26.17
N GLU A 74 1.04 -26.24 -26.72
CA GLU A 74 -0.09 -26.85 -26.02
C GLU A 74 0.35 -27.58 -24.73
N TYR A 75 1.49 -28.27 -24.76
CA TYR A 75 2.06 -28.93 -23.58
C TYR A 75 2.39 -27.93 -22.46
N TYR A 76 3.07 -26.83 -22.78
CA TYR A 76 3.41 -25.80 -21.77
C TYR A 76 2.18 -25.05 -21.29
N LEU A 77 1.23 -24.76 -22.16
CA LEU A 77 -0.03 -24.12 -21.78
C LEU A 77 -0.83 -25.01 -20.81
N HIS A 78 -0.95 -26.29 -21.10
CA HIS A 78 -1.62 -27.24 -20.22
C HIS A 78 -0.92 -27.36 -18.84
N ASN A 79 0.40 -27.40 -18.81
CA ASN A 79 1.15 -27.41 -17.54
C ASN A 79 0.93 -26.10 -16.74
N TYR A 80 0.91 -24.97 -17.42
CA TYR A 80 0.62 -23.69 -16.80
C TYR A 80 -0.79 -23.64 -16.18
N GLU A 81 -1.80 -24.10 -16.90
CA GLU A 81 -3.18 -24.19 -16.43
C GLU A 81 -3.30 -25.10 -15.19
N GLN A 82 -2.59 -26.22 -15.18
CA GLN A 82 -2.53 -27.10 -14.00
C GLN A 82 -1.84 -26.45 -12.79
N LEU A 83 -0.80 -25.65 -13.01
CA LEU A 83 -0.15 -24.90 -11.95
C LEU A 83 -1.08 -23.80 -11.44
N LEU A 84 -1.73 -23.09 -12.34
CA LEU A 84 -2.69 -22.03 -12.00
C LEU A 84 -3.85 -22.56 -11.15
N ALA A 85 -4.41 -23.72 -11.53
CA ALA A 85 -5.49 -24.37 -10.78
C ALA A 85 -5.10 -24.80 -9.33
N ARG A 86 -3.80 -24.85 -9.01
CA ARG A 86 -3.26 -25.22 -7.69
C ARG A 86 -2.63 -24.04 -6.95
N SER A 87 -2.62 -22.88 -7.56
CA SER A 87 -2.05 -21.65 -6.99
C SER A 87 -3.14 -20.78 -6.43
N ASN A 88 -2.74 -19.91 -5.51
CA ASN A 88 -3.57 -18.84 -4.99
C ASN A 88 -3.16 -17.50 -5.63
N ILE A 89 -4.10 -16.60 -5.79
CA ILE A 89 -3.79 -15.22 -6.20
C ILE A 89 -3.07 -14.54 -5.03
N LEU A 90 -1.92 -13.92 -5.31
CA LEU A 90 -1.20 -13.13 -4.32
C LEU A 90 -1.91 -11.79 -4.07
N THR A 91 -2.35 -11.16 -5.14
CA THR A 91 -3.12 -9.91 -5.08
C THR A 91 -3.83 -9.63 -6.40
N SER A 92 -5.00 -9.03 -6.29
CA SER A 92 -5.74 -8.43 -7.40
C SER A 92 -5.86 -6.93 -7.15
N GLY A 93 -5.39 -6.08 -8.07
CA GLY A 93 -5.44 -4.63 -7.90
C GLY A 93 -6.86 -4.08 -7.96
N ALA A 94 -7.25 -3.26 -6.98
CA ALA A 94 -8.47 -2.46 -7.04
C ALA A 94 -8.21 -1.20 -7.90
N GLN A 95 -9.01 -0.97 -8.95
CA GLN A 95 -8.74 0.07 -9.94
C GLN A 95 -9.83 1.13 -10.04
N THR A 96 -11.03 0.79 -9.63
CA THR A 96 -12.17 1.71 -9.65
C THR A 96 -12.50 2.18 -8.24
N PRO A 97 -13.17 3.33 -8.08
CA PRO A 97 -13.69 3.75 -6.80
C PRO A 97 -14.60 2.70 -6.14
N LEU A 98 -15.31 1.91 -6.94
CA LEU A 98 -16.14 0.83 -6.44
C LEU A 98 -15.32 -0.36 -5.93
N ASP A 99 -14.23 -0.71 -6.63
CA ASP A 99 -13.30 -1.75 -6.16
C ASP A 99 -12.65 -1.34 -4.85
N LEU A 100 -12.22 -0.06 -4.75
CA LEU A 100 -11.68 0.51 -3.52
C LEU A 100 -12.70 0.41 -2.36
N LEU A 101 -13.95 0.79 -2.60
CA LEU A 101 -15.02 0.68 -1.59
C LEU A 101 -15.25 -0.77 -1.18
N ASN A 102 -15.25 -1.71 -2.11
CA ASN A 102 -15.41 -3.13 -1.82
C ASN A 102 -14.25 -3.66 -0.97
N VAL A 103 -13.01 -3.26 -1.28
CA VAL A 103 -11.84 -3.60 -0.48
C VAL A 103 -11.93 -3.02 0.93
N LEU A 104 -12.28 -1.74 1.06
CA LEU A 104 -12.45 -1.07 2.36
C LEU A 104 -13.60 -1.66 3.19
N ASN A 105 -14.67 -2.11 2.53
CA ASN A 105 -15.80 -2.77 3.20
C ASN A 105 -15.48 -4.20 3.65
N GLY A 106 -14.54 -4.88 2.98
CA GLY A 106 -14.06 -6.21 3.37
C GLY A 106 -13.12 -6.19 4.58
N VAL A 107 -12.64 -5.00 4.98
CA VAL A 107 -11.79 -4.83 6.15
C VAL A 107 -12.67 -4.84 7.40
N ASP A 108 -12.45 -5.81 8.30
CA ASP A 108 -13.12 -5.84 9.59
C ASP A 108 -12.69 -4.61 10.42
N PRO A 109 -13.59 -3.69 10.74
CA PRO A 109 -13.26 -2.50 11.51
C PRO A 109 -12.81 -2.79 12.95
N ALA A 110 -13.10 -3.98 13.47
CA ALA A 110 -12.66 -4.42 14.79
C ALA A 110 -11.20 -4.90 14.81
N LEU A 111 -10.54 -5.00 13.64
CA LEU A 111 -9.14 -5.38 13.57
C LEU A 111 -8.26 -4.16 13.86
N ASN A 112 -7.62 -4.18 15.02
CA ASN A 112 -6.65 -3.17 15.42
C ASN A 112 -5.44 -3.18 14.50
N TYR A 113 -5.12 -2.04 13.93
CA TYR A 113 -3.87 -1.79 13.20
C TYR A 113 -2.83 -1.21 14.16
N PRO A 114 -1.95 -2.01 14.77
CA PRO A 114 -1.05 -1.47 15.77
C PRO A 114 -0.10 -0.42 15.20
N ILE A 115 0.27 -0.57 13.92
CA ILE A 115 1.17 0.36 13.23
C ILE A 115 0.89 0.37 11.74
N CYS A 116 0.89 1.55 11.11
CA CYS A 116 0.76 1.73 9.67
C CYS A 116 1.90 2.58 9.13
N LEU A 117 2.34 2.31 7.91
CA LEU A 117 3.29 3.13 7.19
C LEU A 117 2.57 3.80 6.02
N ASN A 118 2.42 5.10 6.05
CA ASN A 118 1.74 5.87 5.02
C ASN A 118 2.68 6.88 4.36
N ILE A 119 2.39 7.24 3.12
CA ILE A 119 3.05 8.36 2.46
C ILE A 119 2.70 9.64 3.21
N GLN A 120 1.41 9.87 3.45
CA GLN A 120 0.88 11.00 4.21
C GLN A 120 0.27 10.53 5.53
N PRO A 121 0.23 11.38 6.56
CA PRO A 121 -0.54 11.06 7.76
C PRO A 121 -2.01 10.86 7.41
N THR A 122 -2.62 9.85 8.02
CA THR A 122 -4.05 9.54 7.85
C THR A 122 -4.90 10.65 8.46
N ILE A 123 -5.66 11.35 7.64
CA ILE A 123 -6.46 12.52 8.07
C ILE A 123 -7.89 12.15 8.47
N GLU A 124 -8.36 10.97 8.09
CA GLU A 124 -9.76 10.55 8.16
C GLU A 124 -10.37 10.72 9.55
N LYS A 125 -9.61 10.41 10.62
CA LYS A 125 -10.04 10.57 12.02
C LYS A 125 -10.49 12.00 12.37
N TYR A 126 -9.98 12.99 11.65
CA TYR A 126 -10.19 14.42 11.94
C TYR A 126 -11.04 15.15 10.91
N LEU A 127 -11.57 14.42 9.93
CA LEU A 127 -12.54 14.99 9.00
C LEU A 127 -13.87 15.21 9.70
N THR A 128 -14.40 16.42 9.61
CA THR A 128 -15.78 16.70 10.04
C THR A 128 -16.76 16.43 8.91
N PRO A 129 -18.07 16.20 9.21
CA PRO A 129 -19.09 16.08 8.16
C PRO A 129 -19.08 17.26 7.17
N GLU A 130 -18.85 18.48 7.67
CA GLU A 130 -18.78 19.70 6.86
C GLU A 130 -17.56 19.68 5.92
N MET A 131 -16.41 19.21 6.39
CA MET A 131 -15.23 19.02 5.55
C MET A 131 -15.48 17.96 4.47
N ILE A 132 -16.12 16.85 4.83
CA ILE A 132 -16.46 15.81 3.85
C ILE A 132 -17.35 16.41 2.76
N ASP A 133 -18.41 17.13 3.14
CA ASP A 133 -19.33 17.74 2.20
C ASP A 133 -18.66 18.84 1.34
N LYS A 134 -17.69 19.59 1.92
CA LYS A 134 -16.93 20.63 1.24
C LYS A 134 -15.97 20.11 0.17
N TYR A 135 -15.29 18.97 0.45
CA TYR A 135 -14.21 18.49 -0.40
C TYR A 135 -14.59 17.32 -1.29
N MET A 136 -15.68 16.61 -0.98
CA MET A 136 -16.12 15.49 -1.81
C MET A 136 -16.73 15.97 -3.12
N LEU A 137 -16.17 15.53 -4.24
CA LEU A 137 -16.65 15.87 -5.58
C LEU A 137 -17.94 15.13 -5.93
N GLU A 138 -18.74 15.74 -6.83
CA GLU A 138 -19.95 15.12 -7.32
C GLU A 138 -19.63 13.84 -8.11
N SER A 139 -20.26 12.75 -7.72
CA SER A 139 -20.14 11.45 -8.38
C SER A 139 -21.40 10.61 -8.13
N PRO A 140 -21.70 9.61 -8.98
CA PRO A 140 -22.81 8.69 -8.74
C PRO A 140 -22.73 7.92 -7.42
N TYR A 141 -21.55 7.86 -6.81
CA TYR A 141 -21.27 7.13 -5.57
C TYR A 141 -21.09 8.03 -4.36
N LYS A 142 -21.30 9.34 -4.49
CA LYS A 142 -21.02 10.33 -3.43
C LYS A 142 -21.65 9.95 -2.08
N ASP A 143 -22.94 9.66 -2.07
CA ASP A 143 -23.66 9.35 -0.83
C ASP A 143 -23.17 8.05 -0.18
N VAL A 144 -22.84 7.06 -0.99
CA VAL A 144 -22.30 5.77 -0.52
C VAL A 144 -20.91 5.99 0.08
N ILE A 145 -20.04 6.72 -0.61
CA ILE A 145 -18.68 7.04 -0.13
C ILE A 145 -18.76 7.85 1.15
N ARG A 146 -19.63 8.87 1.20
CA ARG A 146 -19.86 9.68 2.39
C ARG A 146 -20.29 8.86 3.60
N ALA A 147 -21.28 8.01 3.43
CA ALA A 147 -21.77 7.14 4.50
C ALA A 147 -20.67 6.22 5.03
N LYS A 148 -19.91 5.59 4.13
CA LYS A 148 -18.78 4.71 4.48
C LYS A 148 -17.64 5.44 5.17
N LEU A 149 -17.32 6.66 4.74
CA LEU A 149 -16.28 7.47 5.37
C LEU A 149 -16.69 7.90 6.79
N LEU A 150 -17.97 8.30 7.01
CA LEU A 150 -18.49 8.63 8.34
C LEU A 150 -18.50 7.41 9.27
N GLU A 151 -18.87 6.24 8.75
CA GLU A 151 -18.79 4.97 9.49
C GLU A 151 -17.33 4.69 9.91
N ARG A 152 -16.39 4.81 8.98
CA ARG A 152 -14.96 4.60 9.24
C ARG A 152 -14.41 5.57 10.30
N ILE A 153 -14.76 6.85 10.23
CA ILE A 153 -14.38 7.86 11.23
C ILE A 153 -14.87 7.44 12.63
N GLY A 154 -16.13 6.99 12.74
CA GLY A 154 -16.70 6.51 14.00
C GLY A 154 -15.96 5.29 14.56
N GLN A 155 -15.34 4.47 13.73
CA GLN A 155 -14.52 3.33 14.13
C GLN A 155 -13.11 3.78 14.57
N LEU A 156 -12.44 4.62 13.79
CA LEU A 156 -11.10 5.14 14.07
C LEU A 156 -10.99 5.87 15.41
N THR A 157 -12.08 6.41 15.94
CA THR A 157 -12.10 7.05 17.26
C THR A 157 -11.96 6.07 18.44
N LYS A 158 -12.10 4.78 18.20
CA LYS A 158 -12.07 3.72 19.23
C LYS A 158 -10.82 2.83 19.17
N GLU A 159 -9.95 3.09 18.23
CA GLU A 159 -8.82 2.23 17.91
C GLU A 159 -7.49 2.87 18.34
N SER A 160 -6.52 2.02 18.71
CA SER A 160 -5.14 2.43 19.02
C SER A 160 -4.26 2.25 17.80
N HIS A 161 -3.57 3.31 17.37
CA HIS A 161 -2.76 3.28 16.16
C HIS A 161 -1.49 4.12 16.27
N THR A 162 -0.40 3.60 15.71
CA THR A 162 0.77 4.40 15.36
C THR A 162 0.84 4.57 13.85
N ILE A 163 0.72 5.80 13.37
CA ILE A 163 0.81 6.16 11.97
C ILE A 163 2.20 6.69 11.67
N LEU A 164 2.98 5.92 10.94
CA LEU A 164 4.27 6.38 10.40
C LEU A 164 4.02 7.06 9.05
N PHE A 165 4.67 8.20 8.81
CA PHE A 165 4.52 8.93 7.55
C PHE A 165 5.83 9.58 7.09
N THR A 166 5.88 9.99 5.81
CA THR A 166 7.07 10.59 5.20
C THR A 166 7.03 12.12 5.22
N LEU A 167 8.20 12.75 5.21
CA LEU A 167 8.31 14.21 5.11
C LEU A 167 7.81 14.71 3.74
N GLU A 168 8.09 13.97 2.68
CA GLU A 168 7.65 14.27 1.32
C GLU A 168 6.12 14.27 1.24
N GLY A 169 5.48 13.26 1.82
CA GLY A 169 4.02 13.19 1.87
C GLY A 169 3.40 14.32 2.70
N LEU A 170 4.00 14.66 3.84
CA LEU A 170 3.58 15.81 4.63
C LEU A 170 3.67 17.11 3.82
N LYS A 171 4.80 17.34 3.14
CA LYS A 171 5.00 18.52 2.29
C LYS A 171 4.02 18.58 1.11
N LEU A 172 3.71 17.43 0.49
CA LEU A 172 2.70 17.38 -0.57
C LEU A 172 1.34 17.82 -0.06
N PHE A 173 0.93 17.35 1.13
CA PHE A 173 -0.31 17.78 1.76
C PHE A 173 -0.29 19.29 2.12
N THR A 174 0.80 19.78 2.71
CA THR A 174 0.90 21.16 3.14
C THR A 174 1.07 22.14 1.98
N ALA A 175 1.78 21.79 0.91
CA ALA A 175 1.97 22.65 -0.24
C ALA A 175 0.74 22.68 -1.17
N GLU A 176 0.15 21.52 -1.45
CA GLU A 176 -0.87 21.38 -2.48
C GLU A 176 -2.29 21.16 -1.94
N GLY A 177 -2.45 20.83 -0.67
CA GLY A 177 -3.73 20.41 -0.11
C GLY A 177 -4.23 19.06 -0.62
N LYS A 178 -3.36 18.29 -1.29
CA LYS A 178 -3.70 17.00 -1.85
C LYS A 178 -3.57 15.91 -0.78
N ASN A 179 -4.61 15.10 -0.65
CA ASN A 179 -4.54 13.87 0.12
C ASN A 179 -4.42 12.66 -0.83
N VAL A 180 -3.33 11.91 -0.70
CA VAL A 180 -3.05 10.76 -1.57
C VAL A 180 -4.00 9.58 -1.34
N ASN A 181 -4.67 9.51 -0.19
CA ASN A 181 -5.67 8.49 0.11
C ASN A 181 -6.98 8.73 -0.64
N PHE A 182 -7.21 9.95 -1.13
CA PHE A 182 -8.39 10.31 -1.92
C PHE A 182 -7.96 10.64 -3.35
N PRO A 183 -8.41 9.87 -4.35
CA PRO A 183 -8.17 10.19 -5.75
C PRO A 183 -8.68 11.59 -6.11
N ASP A 184 -7.97 12.30 -6.99
CA ASP A 184 -8.36 13.63 -7.48
C ASP A 184 -9.75 13.64 -8.16
N THR A 185 -10.28 12.46 -8.51
CA THR A 185 -11.64 12.28 -9.04
C THR A 185 -12.72 12.22 -7.97
N LEU A 186 -12.35 12.05 -6.69
CA LEU A 186 -13.29 11.92 -5.57
C LEU A 186 -13.23 13.08 -4.59
N ALA A 187 -12.08 13.74 -4.46
CA ALA A 187 -11.92 14.82 -3.50
C ALA A 187 -11.14 16.00 -4.09
N ALA A 188 -11.63 17.21 -3.78
CA ALA A 188 -10.94 18.45 -4.03
C ALA A 188 -9.77 18.63 -3.04
N ARG A 189 -8.88 19.58 -3.35
CA ARG A 189 -7.74 19.93 -2.49
C ARG A 189 -8.19 20.72 -1.27
N PHE A 190 -7.62 20.40 -0.11
CA PHE A 190 -7.88 21.08 1.15
C PHE A 190 -7.34 22.51 1.12
N ASP A 191 -8.12 23.47 1.58
CA ASP A 191 -7.66 24.84 1.77
C ASP A 191 -6.67 24.96 2.95
N ILE A 192 -6.06 26.13 3.08
CA ILE A 192 -4.99 26.37 4.05
C ILE A 192 -5.51 26.25 5.49
N GLU A 193 -6.72 26.72 5.77
CA GLU A 193 -7.29 26.75 7.11
C GLU A 193 -7.56 25.33 7.61
N ASP A 194 -8.15 24.49 6.77
CA ASP A 194 -8.45 23.09 7.10
C ASP A 194 -7.17 22.25 7.19
N ARG A 195 -6.14 22.52 6.38
CA ARG A 195 -4.81 21.90 6.55
C ARG A 195 -4.19 22.25 7.90
N ILE A 196 -4.24 23.51 8.31
CA ILE A 196 -3.77 23.94 9.63
C ILE A 196 -4.55 23.27 10.75
N TYR A 197 -5.87 23.17 10.62
CA TYR A 197 -6.72 22.47 11.59
C TYR A 197 -6.28 21.01 11.75
N ILE A 198 -6.13 20.27 10.66
CA ILE A 198 -5.73 18.86 10.66
C ILE A 198 -4.34 18.67 11.30
N LEU A 199 -3.35 19.50 10.92
CA LEU A 199 -2.00 19.41 11.52
C LEU A 199 -2.00 19.68 13.02
N ARG A 200 -2.86 20.59 13.51
CA ARG A 200 -3.02 20.82 14.95
C ARG A 200 -3.59 19.58 15.64
N LYS A 201 -4.54 18.89 15.01
CA LYS A 201 -5.10 17.66 15.54
C LYS A 201 -4.08 16.54 15.66
N PHE A 202 -3.11 16.45 14.75
CA PHE A 202 -1.99 15.51 14.88
C PHE A 202 -1.10 15.85 16.09
N ILE A 203 -0.80 17.12 16.29
CA ILE A 203 -0.01 17.56 17.46
C ILE A 203 -0.77 17.29 18.77
N GLU A 204 -2.07 17.60 18.81
CA GLU A 204 -2.93 17.33 19.96
C GLU A 204 -2.97 15.83 20.29
N ALA A 205 -3.10 14.95 19.28
CA ALA A 205 -3.07 13.50 19.45
C ALA A 205 -1.73 13.04 20.02
N ASN A 206 -0.63 13.49 19.44
CA ASN A 206 0.72 13.14 19.92
C ASN A 206 1.00 13.58 21.37
N GLN A 207 0.29 14.59 21.87
CA GLN A 207 0.49 15.12 23.23
C GLN A 207 -0.45 14.50 24.27
N ASN A 208 -1.68 14.19 23.87
CA ASN A 208 -2.78 13.91 24.79
C ASN A 208 -3.38 12.50 24.61
N ASP A 209 -3.12 11.87 23.49
CA ASP A 209 -3.66 10.52 23.21
C ASP A 209 -2.56 9.50 23.49
N THR A 210 -2.83 8.52 24.33
CA THR A 210 -1.90 7.42 24.62
C THR A 210 -1.99 6.33 23.57
N ASP A 211 -3.07 6.31 22.80
CA ASP A 211 -3.42 5.23 21.92
C ASP A 211 -3.26 5.59 20.43
N TYR A 212 -3.08 6.87 20.10
CA TYR A 212 -3.01 7.31 18.71
C TYR A 212 -1.86 8.29 18.46
N HIS A 213 -0.84 7.85 17.72
CA HIS A 213 0.35 8.65 17.44
C HIS A 213 0.61 8.81 15.95
N PHE A 214 1.04 10.01 15.57
CA PHE A 214 1.54 10.35 14.24
C PHE A 214 3.03 10.60 14.31
N LEU A 215 3.84 9.71 13.74
CA LEU A 215 5.29 9.79 13.83
C LEU A 215 5.92 9.89 12.45
N LEU A 216 6.80 10.86 12.29
CA LEU A 216 7.54 11.09 11.07
C LEU A 216 8.67 10.06 10.92
N LEU A 217 8.82 9.45 9.74
CA LEU A 217 10.05 8.76 9.40
C LEU A 217 11.21 9.76 9.37
N ASP A 218 12.35 9.36 9.95
CA ASP A 218 13.52 10.24 10.03
C ASP A 218 14.06 10.57 8.63
N PRO A 219 13.88 11.80 8.14
CA PRO A 219 14.27 12.18 6.77
C PRO A 219 15.78 12.22 6.57
N SER A 220 16.57 12.15 7.65
CA SER A 220 18.03 12.06 7.56
C SER A 220 18.52 10.63 7.29
N LYS A 221 17.67 9.63 7.54
CA LYS A 221 18.00 8.20 7.43
C LYS A 221 17.23 7.50 6.31
N ILE A 222 15.99 7.93 6.08
CA ILE A 222 15.14 7.37 5.05
C ILE A 222 14.91 8.43 3.98
N HIS A 223 15.58 8.26 2.86
CA HIS A 223 15.38 9.05 1.65
C HIS A 223 14.50 8.24 0.70
N THR A 224 13.20 8.36 0.84
CA THR A 224 12.28 7.61 0.00
C THR A 224 11.36 8.56 -0.75
N SER A 225 11.40 8.48 -2.07
CA SER A 225 10.24 8.79 -2.89
C SER A 225 9.25 7.61 -2.77
N LEU A 226 8.75 7.35 -1.55
CA LEU A 226 7.79 6.27 -1.36
C LEU A 226 6.46 6.70 -1.95
N ASN A 227 6.14 6.14 -3.10
CA ASN A 227 4.80 6.17 -3.65
C ASN A 227 3.97 4.98 -3.11
N ILE A 228 4.25 4.52 -1.90
CA ILE A 228 3.66 3.32 -1.30
C ILE A 228 3.21 3.63 0.11
N SER A 229 1.94 3.39 0.40
CA SER A 229 1.41 3.28 1.75
C SER A 229 1.12 1.82 2.08
N ILE A 230 1.33 1.44 3.33
CA ILE A 230 1.15 0.07 3.82
C ILE A 230 0.26 0.13 5.06
N ALA A 231 -0.92 -0.47 4.95
CA ALA A 231 -1.84 -0.62 6.07
C ALA A 231 -2.09 -2.11 6.34
N PHE A 232 -2.21 -2.47 7.60
CA PHE A 232 -2.41 -3.85 8.02
C PHE A 232 -3.80 -4.07 8.59
N THR A 233 -4.36 -5.24 8.28
CA THR A 233 -5.51 -5.81 8.98
C THR A 233 -5.06 -7.12 9.60
N PRO A 234 -4.77 -7.16 10.91
CA PRO A 234 -4.49 -8.44 11.56
C PRO A 234 -5.69 -9.41 11.45
N PRO A 235 -5.50 -10.72 11.40
CA PRO A 235 -4.18 -11.37 11.49
C PRO A 235 -3.50 -11.70 10.16
N SER A 236 -4.09 -11.42 9.00
CA SER A 236 -3.65 -12.06 7.77
C SER A 236 -3.66 -11.22 6.49
N MET A 237 -4.05 -9.95 6.54
CA MET A 237 -4.13 -9.14 5.33
C MET A 237 -3.31 -7.84 5.45
N THR A 238 -2.62 -7.49 4.39
CA THR A 238 -1.90 -6.22 4.25
C THR A 238 -2.42 -5.50 3.03
N PHE A 239 -2.70 -4.22 3.15
CA PHE A 239 -3.04 -3.37 2.03
C PHE A 239 -1.83 -2.54 1.62
N LEU A 240 -1.40 -2.68 0.37
CA LEU A 240 -0.42 -1.80 -0.24
C LEU A 240 -1.18 -0.80 -1.11
N MET A 241 -1.03 0.48 -0.85
CA MET A 241 -1.51 1.51 -1.76
C MET A 241 -0.32 2.07 -2.53
N LEU A 242 -0.35 1.94 -3.84
CA LEU A 242 0.61 2.51 -4.76
C LEU A 242 0.05 3.81 -5.33
N VAL A 243 0.75 4.92 -5.11
CA VAL A 243 0.41 6.21 -5.72
C VAL A 243 1.21 6.36 -7.00
N ARG A 244 0.53 6.53 -8.12
CA ARG A 244 1.14 6.70 -9.44
C ARG A 244 1.48 8.16 -9.72
N ASN A 245 2.39 8.37 -10.66
CA ASN A 245 2.80 9.73 -11.07
C ASN A 245 1.64 10.55 -11.71
N ASP A 246 0.61 9.87 -12.22
CA ASP A 246 -0.60 10.50 -12.76
C ASP A 246 -1.63 10.90 -11.67
N GLY A 247 -1.29 10.69 -10.39
CA GLY A 247 -2.16 11.00 -9.26
C GLY A 247 -3.20 9.92 -8.93
N ASN A 248 -3.28 8.86 -9.72
CA ASN A 248 -4.14 7.72 -9.43
C ASN A 248 -3.49 6.81 -8.39
N SER A 249 -4.31 6.20 -7.55
CA SER A 249 -3.88 5.21 -6.57
C SER A 249 -4.41 3.84 -6.94
N MET A 250 -3.61 2.82 -6.68
CA MET A 250 -4.01 1.42 -6.79
C MET A 250 -3.85 0.76 -5.43
N ILE A 251 -4.84 -0.01 -5.01
CA ILE A 251 -4.79 -0.77 -3.76
C ILE A 251 -4.58 -2.24 -4.11
N LEU A 252 -3.59 -2.83 -3.47
CA LEU A 252 -3.21 -4.22 -3.61
C LEU A 252 -3.45 -4.91 -2.26
N PRO A 253 -4.55 -5.66 -2.08
CA PRO A 253 -4.72 -6.52 -0.93
C PRO A 253 -3.75 -7.70 -1.05
N LEU A 254 -2.93 -7.93 -0.03
CA LEU A 254 -2.05 -9.08 0.10
C LEU A 254 -2.59 -9.99 1.19
N GLU A 255 -2.86 -11.26 0.85
CA GLU A 255 -3.44 -12.25 1.77
C GLU A 255 -2.44 -13.38 2.12
N GLU A 256 -1.25 -13.36 1.54
CA GLU A 256 -0.24 -14.36 1.83
C GLU A 256 0.39 -14.09 3.20
N HIS A 257 0.13 -15.00 4.15
CA HIS A 257 0.44 -14.82 5.57
C HIS A 257 1.92 -14.55 5.86
N THR A 258 2.84 -15.25 5.20
CA THR A 258 4.29 -15.10 5.50
C THR A 258 4.82 -13.77 4.97
N LEU A 259 4.30 -13.30 3.85
CA LEU A 259 4.62 -11.98 3.30
C LEU A 259 4.06 -10.87 4.19
N CYS A 260 2.79 -10.98 4.58
CA CYS A 260 2.16 -10.02 5.49
C CYS A 260 2.91 -9.93 6.83
N SER A 261 3.26 -11.07 7.42
CA SER A 261 4.05 -11.10 8.67
C SER A 261 5.42 -10.46 8.49
N SER A 262 6.11 -10.74 7.37
CA SER A 262 7.42 -10.15 7.10
C SER A 262 7.37 -8.62 6.95
N ILE A 263 6.32 -8.10 6.30
CA ILE A 263 6.10 -6.66 6.15
C ILE A 263 5.80 -6.03 7.52
N MET A 264 4.94 -6.67 8.32
CA MET A 264 4.58 -6.19 9.66
C MET A 264 5.82 -6.14 10.56
N ASP A 265 6.59 -7.22 10.63
CA ASP A 265 7.84 -7.28 11.41
C ASP A 265 8.80 -6.16 10.99
N PHE A 266 8.96 -5.95 9.67
CA PHE A 266 9.80 -4.87 9.16
C PHE A 266 9.34 -3.49 9.68
N ILE A 267 8.05 -3.16 9.58
CA ILE A 267 7.54 -1.85 10.00
C ILE A 267 7.62 -1.68 11.51
N GLN A 268 7.34 -2.72 12.29
CA GLN A 268 7.43 -2.68 13.75
C GLN A 268 8.86 -2.45 14.24
N THR A 269 9.87 -2.86 13.48
CA THR A 269 11.28 -2.64 13.85
C THR A 269 11.81 -1.24 13.51
N LEU A 270 11.13 -0.46 12.67
CA LEU A 270 11.60 0.87 12.27
C LEU A 270 11.86 1.82 13.46
N PRO A 271 11.00 1.91 14.49
CA PRO A 271 11.29 2.72 15.68
C PRO A 271 12.51 2.22 16.47
N GLU A 272 12.67 0.91 16.62
CA GLU A 272 13.76 0.30 17.38
C GLU A 272 15.13 0.60 16.76
N TYR A 273 15.21 0.65 15.44
CA TYR A 273 16.43 1.02 14.71
C TYR A 273 16.62 2.52 14.53
N GLY A 274 15.76 3.33 15.15
CA GLY A 274 15.85 4.78 15.12
C GLY A 274 15.55 5.38 13.77
N TYR A 275 14.74 4.72 12.93
CA TYR A 275 14.25 5.24 11.65
C TYR A 275 13.01 6.12 11.78
N VAL A 276 12.54 6.33 13.01
CA VAL A 276 11.35 7.13 13.31
C VAL A 276 11.74 8.26 14.24
N CYS A 277 11.28 9.47 13.97
CA CYS A 277 11.45 10.63 14.83
C CYS A 277 10.69 10.46 16.15
N SER A 278 11.19 11.06 17.22
CA SER A 278 10.42 11.14 18.47
C SER A 278 9.15 11.98 18.28
N VAL A 279 8.23 11.90 19.24
CA VAL A 279 7.01 12.74 19.29
C VAL A 279 7.39 14.22 19.23
N GLU A 280 8.40 14.65 20.00
CA GLU A 280 8.83 16.05 20.04
C GLU A 280 9.43 16.51 18.72
N GLN A 281 10.25 15.65 18.09
CA GLN A 281 10.82 15.93 16.77
C GLN A 281 9.72 16.04 15.73
N THR A 282 8.79 15.08 15.68
CA THR A 282 7.66 15.08 14.76
C THR A 282 6.81 16.33 14.95
N ASN A 283 6.44 16.67 16.19
CA ASN A 283 5.65 17.86 16.50
C ASN A 283 6.35 19.15 16.07
N ARG A 284 7.68 19.20 16.13
CA ARG A 284 8.46 20.35 15.61
C ARG A 284 8.30 20.51 14.11
N PHE A 285 8.39 19.41 13.33
CA PHE A 285 8.13 19.44 11.87
C PHE A 285 6.70 19.90 11.57
N LEU A 286 5.70 19.35 12.26
CA LEU A 286 4.30 19.76 12.08
C LEU A 286 4.08 21.25 12.40
N GLN A 287 4.69 21.77 13.46
CA GLN A 287 4.63 23.18 13.82
C GLN A 287 5.29 24.09 12.76
N GLU A 288 6.40 23.64 12.19
CA GLU A 288 7.09 24.35 11.12
C GLU A 288 6.19 24.46 9.88
N GLU A 289 5.54 23.38 9.48
CA GLU A 289 4.59 23.37 8.35
C GLU A 289 3.38 24.30 8.62
N ILE A 290 2.80 24.26 9.82
CA ILE A 290 1.73 25.20 10.23
C ILE A 290 2.20 26.66 10.12
N LYS A 291 3.43 26.93 10.49
CA LYS A 291 4.01 28.29 10.42
C LYS A 291 4.20 28.75 8.98
N GLN A 292 4.57 27.84 8.07
CA GLN A 292 4.66 28.16 6.65
C GLN A 292 3.27 28.40 6.02
N LEU A 293 2.29 27.57 6.34
CA LEU A 293 0.91 27.75 5.88
C LEU A 293 0.31 29.09 6.33
N LYS A 294 0.54 29.51 7.59
CA LYS A 294 0.06 30.80 8.12
C LYS A 294 0.66 32.01 7.42
N LYS A 295 1.80 31.89 6.74
CA LYS A 295 2.37 33.00 5.95
C LYS A 295 1.70 33.17 4.59
N GLN A 296 0.88 32.20 4.18
CA GLN A 296 0.15 32.20 2.91
C GLN A 296 -1.29 32.69 3.07
N LEU A 297 -1.79 32.81 4.31
CA LEU A 297 -3.05 33.47 4.67
C LEU A 297 -2.86 34.98 4.72
#